data_5106b49daa211a0c5813d4fd29c14d82
#
_entry.id   5106b49daa211a0c5813d4fd29c14d82
#
_cell.length_a   1.000
_cell.length_b   1.000
_cell.length_c   1.000
_cell.angle_alpha   90.00
_cell.angle_beta   90.00
_cell.angle_gamma   90.00
#
_symmetry.space_group_name_H-M   'P 1'
#
loop_
_entity.id
_entity.type
_entity.pdbx_description
1 polymer ?
#
loop_
_entity_poly.entity_id
_entity_poly.type
_entity_poly.pdbx_seq_one_letter_code
_entity_poly.pdbx_strand_id
1 'polypeptide(L)'
;MAATAAPAPPSAGPSSGDTRFFGHPRGLATLFFTEMWERFSYYGMRALLILYMTAPLAAGGLGFDTAKAAPIYAMYVSSVYLLSLPGGWLADRVLGLRPAVFFGGVVIMAGHICLAIPSLPLFYLGLVLIASGTGLLKGNISVLVGKLYAPDDVRRDAGYSLYYMGINTGAFIAPLVTGWLAQSDAFRGMLSSMGFSVESSWHWGFGAAAVGMFCGLVQYTLGGKYLAADGRHPIRPSDPVEAARLDRRIRVVGLVAAAVVVLLVVLLGTGSLALDPGAISSGFKWVLMGITVGFFAWLLSSRQWTSAERKRLVVVTVLFVAATIFWMAYEQAGSTLNLFAERSTNNVLLGHAFPAAWYQSVPALFVIVFAGVFAVIWLRLGRRNPSSTAKFSLALFLLAGAFAIMIGAAGLAATGVKVSPLWLVASYLLQVWGELCLSPVGLSAMSTLAPARISGLVMGVWFLALSVGSYLAGMAASVYETMPLTMLFTGVTLTAVVAGVVLLLLIKPIQRMLAS
;
A
#
# COMPACT_ATOMS: atom_id res chain seq x y z
N MET A 1 42.82 39.39 -3.98
CA MET A 1 42.04 38.73 -5.04
C MET A 1 42.01 37.22 -4.73
N ALA A 2 40.96 36.76 -4.06
CA ALA A 2 40.74 35.35 -3.80
C ALA A 2 39.86 34.80 -4.94
N ALA A 3 40.39 33.87 -5.71
CA ALA A 3 39.67 33.20 -6.77
C ALA A 3 38.56 32.32 -6.16
N THR A 4 37.32 32.70 -6.39
CA THR A 4 36.15 31.86 -6.11
C THR A 4 36.22 30.59 -6.99
N ALA A 5 36.52 29.46 -6.37
CA ALA A 5 36.43 28.15 -7.03
C ALA A 5 35.00 27.94 -7.54
N ALA A 6 34.86 27.71 -8.85
CA ALA A 6 33.60 27.36 -9.46
C ALA A 6 33.04 26.08 -8.80
N PRO A 7 31.73 25.99 -8.59
CA PRO A 7 31.12 24.74 -8.06
C PRO A 7 31.44 23.58 -8.99
N ALA A 8 31.90 22.49 -8.41
CA ALA A 8 32.16 21.25 -9.15
C ALA A 8 30.92 20.85 -9.96
N PRO A 9 31.07 20.43 -11.23
CA PRO A 9 29.94 19.98 -12.03
C PRO A 9 29.25 18.84 -11.33
N PRO A 10 27.88 18.75 -11.39
CA PRO A 10 27.15 17.65 -10.82
C PRO A 10 27.70 16.33 -11.38
N SER A 11 28.04 15.41 -10.50
CA SER A 11 28.54 14.08 -10.89
C SER A 11 27.61 13.48 -11.93
N ALA A 12 28.15 13.11 -13.09
CA ALA A 12 27.39 12.50 -14.17
C ALA A 12 26.60 11.30 -13.61
N GLY A 13 25.29 11.39 -13.66
CA GLY A 13 24.41 10.25 -13.33
C GLY A 13 24.78 9.06 -14.22
N PRO A 14 24.37 7.84 -13.86
CA PRO A 14 24.70 6.64 -14.62
C PRO A 14 24.36 6.88 -16.08
N SER A 15 25.37 6.68 -16.93
CA SER A 15 25.47 7.08 -18.33
C SER A 15 24.15 7.11 -19.09
N SER A 16 23.82 8.24 -19.70
CA SER A 16 22.73 8.45 -20.66
C SER A 16 22.73 7.45 -21.85
N GLY A 17 23.73 6.60 -21.95
CA GLY A 17 23.92 5.57 -22.99
C GLY A 17 23.59 4.13 -22.58
N ASP A 18 23.24 3.81 -21.32
CA ASP A 18 22.87 2.45 -20.94
C ASP A 18 21.39 2.18 -21.32
N THR A 19 21.17 1.28 -22.28
CA THR A 19 19.85 0.93 -22.84
C THR A 19 19.55 -0.57 -22.76
N ARG A 20 20.26 -1.30 -21.90
CA ARG A 20 20.28 -2.78 -21.89
C ARG A 20 19.04 -3.44 -21.30
N PHE A 21 18.14 -2.69 -20.67
CA PHE A 21 16.88 -3.20 -20.16
C PHE A 21 15.70 -2.55 -20.89
N PHE A 22 15.25 -3.15 -21.97
CA PHE A 22 14.16 -2.64 -22.82
C PHE A 22 14.34 -1.16 -23.24
N GLY A 23 15.57 -0.76 -23.58
CA GLY A 23 15.90 0.64 -23.91
C GLY A 23 16.19 1.53 -22.70
N HIS A 24 16.15 1.00 -21.48
CA HIS A 24 16.38 1.71 -20.23
C HIS A 24 17.69 1.30 -19.53
N PRO A 25 18.17 2.11 -18.55
CA PRO A 25 19.34 1.76 -17.76
C PRO A 25 19.17 0.45 -16.98
N ARG A 26 20.26 -0.35 -16.85
CA ARG A 26 20.25 -1.59 -16.05
C ARG A 26 19.85 -1.40 -14.60
N GLY A 27 20.05 -0.21 -14.04
CA GLY A 27 19.55 0.15 -12.72
C GLY A 27 18.03 -0.03 -12.60
N LEU A 28 17.28 0.19 -13.69
CA LEU A 28 15.84 -0.04 -13.72
C LEU A 28 15.51 -1.54 -13.55
N ALA A 29 16.28 -2.45 -14.19
CA ALA A 29 16.09 -3.89 -13.99
C ALA A 29 16.30 -4.27 -12.51
N THR A 30 17.32 -3.69 -11.86
CA THR A 30 17.57 -3.90 -10.44
C THR A 30 16.35 -3.51 -9.60
N LEU A 31 15.83 -2.30 -9.80
CA LEU A 31 14.70 -1.79 -9.04
C LEU A 31 13.38 -2.49 -9.39
N PHE A 32 13.17 -2.83 -10.67
CA PHE A 32 12.02 -3.59 -11.15
C PHE A 32 11.90 -4.95 -10.43
N PHE A 33 12.96 -5.76 -10.47
CA PHE A 33 12.92 -7.08 -9.85
C PHE A 33 12.93 -7.01 -8.33
N THR A 34 13.62 -6.03 -7.71
CA THR A 34 13.58 -5.83 -6.27
C THR A 34 12.17 -5.50 -5.80
N GLU A 35 11.49 -4.57 -6.47
CA GLU A 35 10.11 -4.21 -6.15
C GLU A 35 9.15 -5.37 -6.45
N MET A 36 9.33 -6.07 -7.57
CA MET A 36 8.52 -7.24 -7.91
C MET A 36 8.56 -8.29 -6.77
N TRP A 37 9.73 -8.60 -6.26
CA TRP A 37 9.89 -9.56 -5.16
C TRP A 37 9.36 -9.03 -3.83
N GLU A 38 9.54 -7.74 -3.56
CA GLU A 38 8.96 -7.10 -2.37
C GLU A 38 7.43 -7.11 -2.45
N ARG A 39 6.85 -6.77 -3.60
CA ARG A 39 5.41 -6.86 -3.82
C ARG A 39 4.91 -8.29 -3.75
N PHE A 40 5.67 -9.26 -4.27
CA PHE A 40 5.38 -10.67 -4.07
C PHE A 40 5.27 -11.01 -2.58
N SER A 41 6.23 -10.59 -1.77
CA SER A 41 6.20 -10.87 -0.33
C SER A 41 5.00 -10.22 0.37
N TYR A 42 4.73 -8.95 0.06
CA TYR A 42 3.63 -8.19 0.65
C TYR A 42 2.25 -8.74 0.28
N TYR A 43 1.96 -8.86 -1.03
CA TYR A 43 0.64 -9.31 -1.49
C TYR A 43 0.40 -10.80 -1.21
N GLY A 44 1.45 -11.63 -1.23
CA GLY A 44 1.35 -13.03 -0.85
C GLY A 44 0.94 -13.21 0.62
N MET A 45 1.61 -12.51 1.53
CA MET A 45 1.25 -12.52 2.94
C MET A 45 -0.14 -11.89 3.19
N ARG A 46 -0.43 -10.74 2.56
CA ARG A 46 -1.70 -10.04 2.71
C ARG A 46 -2.90 -10.88 2.28
N ALA A 47 -2.76 -11.66 1.20
CA ALA A 47 -3.82 -12.56 0.72
C ALA A 47 -4.20 -13.63 1.73
N LEU A 48 -3.24 -14.08 2.53
CA LEU A 48 -3.44 -15.10 3.56
C LEU A 48 -3.88 -14.53 4.90
N LEU A 49 -3.54 -13.28 5.22
CA LEU A 49 -3.57 -12.75 6.57
C LEU A 49 -4.92 -12.88 7.27
N ILE A 50 -6.00 -12.38 6.67
CA ILE A 50 -7.33 -12.45 7.27
C ILE A 50 -7.84 -13.90 7.31
N LEU A 51 -7.55 -14.70 6.28
CA LEU A 51 -7.96 -16.09 6.18
C LEU A 51 -7.25 -16.94 7.25
N TYR A 52 -5.95 -16.76 7.45
CA TYR A 52 -5.18 -17.43 8.50
C TYR A 52 -5.69 -17.10 9.90
N MET A 53 -5.97 -15.80 10.16
CA MET A 53 -6.48 -15.39 11.47
C MET A 53 -7.85 -16.00 11.78
N THR A 54 -8.72 -16.17 10.77
CA THR A 54 -10.08 -16.68 10.96
C THR A 54 -10.23 -18.16 10.70
N ALA A 55 -9.24 -18.83 10.12
CA ALA A 55 -9.27 -20.28 9.93
C ALA A 55 -9.28 -20.99 11.29
N PRO A 56 -10.04 -22.12 11.41
CA PRO A 56 -10.09 -22.89 12.63
C PRO A 56 -8.71 -23.41 13.08
N LEU A 57 -8.51 -23.55 14.39
CA LEU A 57 -7.27 -24.12 14.95
C LEU A 57 -6.96 -25.51 14.34
N ALA A 58 -7.98 -26.35 14.16
CA ALA A 58 -7.83 -27.67 13.54
C ALA A 58 -7.38 -27.61 12.07
N ALA A 59 -7.50 -26.45 11.40
CA ALA A 59 -6.99 -26.22 10.07
C ALA A 59 -5.66 -25.44 10.07
N GLY A 60 -5.01 -25.31 11.23
CA GLY A 60 -3.74 -24.61 11.42
C GLY A 60 -3.85 -23.08 11.45
N GLY A 61 -5.05 -22.51 11.50
CA GLY A 61 -5.29 -21.07 11.67
C GLY A 61 -5.25 -20.62 13.13
N LEU A 62 -5.53 -19.33 13.37
CA LEU A 62 -5.56 -18.77 14.73
C LEU A 62 -6.92 -18.89 15.42
N GLY A 63 -7.99 -19.28 14.72
CA GLY A 63 -9.34 -19.43 15.27
C GLY A 63 -9.95 -18.13 15.80
N PHE A 64 -9.50 -16.96 15.33
CA PHE A 64 -10.08 -15.71 15.75
C PHE A 64 -11.44 -15.51 15.07
N ASP A 65 -12.40 -14.94 15.80
CA ASP A 65 -13.58 -14.39 15.16
C ASP A 65 -13.23 -13.18 14.29
N THR A 66 -14.13 -12.82 13.39
CA THR A 66 -13.88 -11.70 12.47
C THR A 66 -13.82 -10.36 13.21
N ALA A 67 -14.52 -10.21 14.33
CA ALA A 67 -14.51 -9.01 15.15
C ALA A 67 -13.11 -8.74 15.76
N LYS A 68 -12.33 -9.79 16.03
CA LYS A 68 -10.94 -9.70 16.49
C LYS A 68 -9.93 -9.62 15.34
N ALA A 69 -10.11 -10.42 14.29
CA ALA A 69 -9.17 -10.50 13.17
C ALA A 69 -9.16 -9.22 12.31
N ALA A 70 -10.33 -8.63 12.04
CA ALA A 70 -10.45 -7.49 11.16
C ALA A 70 -9.78 -6.20 11.70
N PRO A 71 -9.87 -5.83 12.98
CA PRO A 71 -9.11 -4.71 13.55
C PRO A 71 -7.58 -4.90 13.47
N ILE A 72 -7.07 -6.11 13.64
CA ILE A 72 -5.65 -6.42 13.49
C ILE A 72 -5.22 -6.19 12.03
N TYR A 73 -6.00 -6.71 11.08
CA TYR A 73 -5.79 -6.49 9.65
C TYR A 73 -5.82 -4.99 9.30
N ALA A 74 -6.84 -4.26 9.79
CA ALA A 74 -7.02 -2.82 9.57
C ALA A 74 -5.79 -2.03 10.03
N MET A 75 -5.35 -2.27 11.26
CA MET A 75 -4.21 -1.61 11.86
C MET A 75 -2.91 -1.93 11.10
N TYR A 76 -2.71 -3.19 10.73
CA TYR A 76 -1.54 -3.60 9.96
C TYR A 76 -1.47 -2.88 8.61
N VAL A 77 -2.50 -2.97 7.77
CA VAL A 77 -2.49 -2.36 6.42
C VAL A 77 -2.40 -0.84 6.49
N SER A 78 -3.12 -0.22 7.42
CA SER A 78 -3.05 1.23 7.67
C SER A 78 -1.63 1.67 8.07
N SER A 79 -0.97 0.91 8.95
CA SER A 79 0.40 1.20 9.42
C SER A 79 1.42 1.16 8.30
N VAL A 80 1.29 0.26 7.33
CA VAL A 80 2.17 0.16 6.16
C VAL A 80 2.25 1.48 5.39
N TYR A 81 1.11 2.15 5.21
CA TYR A 81 1.05 3.44 4.52
C TYR A 81 1.45 4.61 5.43
N LEU A 82 1.01 4.60 6.69
CA LEU A 82 1.34 5.65 7.66
C LEU A 82 2.84 5.74 7.91
N LEU A 83 3.51 4.59 8.07
CA LEU A 83 4.95 4.52 8.34
C LEU A 83 5.83 4.89 7.13
N SER A 84 5.25 5.00 5.92
CA SER A 84 5.98 5.50 4.75
C SER A 84 6.41 6.97 4.90
N LEU A 85 5.68 7.76 5.70
CA LEU A 85 6.03 9.17 5.97
C LEU A 85 7.31 9.30 6.82
N PRO A 86 7.39 8.72 8.03
CA PRO A 86 8.61 8.74 8.82
C PRO A 86 9.74 7.93 8.15
N GLY A 87 9.43 6.88 7.38
CA GLY A 87 10.40 6.11 6.62
C GLY A 87 11.12 6.93 5.55
N GLY A 88 10.40 7.77 4.82
CA GLY A 88 10.98 8.72 3.87
C GLY A 88 11.89 9.74 4.55
N TRP A 89 11.43 10.36 5.66
CA TRP A 89 12.25 11.27 6.44
C TRP A 89 13.54 10.61 6.96
N LEU A 90 13.45 9.38 7.44
CA LEU A 90 14.58 8.61 7.94
C LEU A 90 15.60 8.33 6.82
N ALA A 91 15.11 7.99 5.63
CA ALA A 91 15.94 7.79 4.46
C ALA A 91 16.65 9.07 4.03
N ASP A 92 15.94 10.20 3.97
CA ASP A 92 16.52 11.46 3.50
C ASP A 92 17.54 12.04 4.47
N ARG A 93 17.32 11.89 5.78
CA ARG A 93 18.09 12.63 6.81
C ARG A 93 19.07 11.78 7.60
N VAL A 94 18.88 10.46 7.64
CA VAL A 94 19.67 9.57 8.53
C VAL A 94 20.42 8.50 7.76
N LEU A 95 19.75 7.75 6.89
CA LEU A 95 20.30 6.54 6.28
C LEU A 95 20.87 6.78 4.87
N GLY A 96 20.22 7.61 4.07
CA GLY A 96 20.34 7.63 2.62
C GLY A 96 19.32 6.67 1.99
N LEU A 97 18.91 6.95 0.74
CA LEU A 97 17.88 6.20 0.04
C LEU A 97 18.24 4.70 -0.16
N ARG A 98 19.48 4.45 -0.57
CA ARG A 98 19.93 3.07 -0.86
C ARG A 98 20.02 2.19 0.39
N PRO A 99 20.66 2.62 1.50
CA PRO A 99 20.61 1.87 2.75
C PRO A 99 19.20 1.71 3.31
N ALA A 100 18.33 2.73 3.17
CA ALA A 100 16.95 2.65 3.63
C ALA A 100 16.17 1.53 2.92
N VAL A 101 16.31 1.40 1.60
CA VAL A 101 15.71 0.31 0.82
C VAL A 101 16.26 -1.04 1.26
N PHE A 102 17.57 -1.18 1.43
CA PHE A 102 18.20 -2.43 1.85
C PHE A 102 17.75 -2.86 3.25
N PHE A 103 17.90 -1.99 4.24
CA PHE A 103 17.51 -2.31 5.63
C PHE A 103 16.00 -2.49 5.76
N GLY A 104 15.18 -1.73 5.02
CA GLY A 104 13.74 -1.95 4.92
C GLY A 104 13.42 -3.36 4.46
N GLY A 105 14.10 -3.83 3.41
CA GLY A 105 13.96 -5.20 2.90
C GLY A 105 14.40 -6.27 3.90
N VAL A 106 15.50 -6.05 4.63
CA VAL A 106 15.96 -6.97 5.68
C VAL A 106 14.92 -7.08 6.81
N VAL A 107 14.34 -5.96 7.23
CA VAL A 107 13.32 -5.94 8.28
C VAL A 107 12.03 -6.62 7.80
N ILE A 108 11.61 -6.42 6.54
CA ILE A 108 10.47 -7.14 5.94
C ILE A 108 10.74 -8.64 5.93
N MET A 109 11.92 -9.09 5.47
CA MET A 109 12.29 -10.49 5.44
C MET A 109 12.24 -11.12 6.84
N ALA A 110 12.81 -10.45 7.84
CA ALA A 110 12.75 -10.90 9.22
C ALA A 110 11.30 -11.04 9.71
N GLY A 111 10.43 -10.10 9.36
CA GLY A 111 9.00 -10.18 9.67
C GLY A 111 8.31 -11.38 9.04
N HIS A 112 8.58 -11.69 7.76
CA HIS A 112 8.03 -12.87 7.10
C HIS A 112 8.57 -14.19 7.71
N ILE A 113 9.84 -14.21 8.12
CA ILE A 113 10.40 -15.35 8.85
C ILE A 113 9.66 -15.56 10.19
N CYS A 114 9.36 -14.49 10.91
CA CYS A 114 8.54 -14.58 12.13
C CYS A 114 7.16 -15.18 11.85
N LEU A 115 6.49 -14.81 10.76
CA LEU A 115 5.19 -15.36 10.36
C LEU A 115 5.28 -16.85 9.93
N ALA A 116 6.44 -17.28 9.44
CA ALA A 116 6.66 -18.67 9.04
C ALA A 116 6.83 -19.61 10.26
N ILE A 117 6.91 -19.07 11.47
CA ILE A 117 7.05 -19.85 12.70
C ILE A 117 5.69 -19.88 13.42
N PRO A 118 5.17 -21.08 13.82
CA PRO A 118 3.85 -21.21 14.48
C PRO A 118 3.90 -20.69 15.93
N SER A 119 3.88 -19.37 16.09
CA SER A 119 3.94 -18.69 17.40
C SER A 119 3.16 -17.39 17.35
N LEU A 120 2.18 -17.24 18.23
CA LEU A 120 1.35 -16.02 18.28
C LEU A 120 2.17 -14.75 18.60
N PRO A 121 3.14 -14.73 19.53
CA PRO A 121 4.01 -13.58 19.72
C PRO A 121 4.82 -13.22 18.48
N LEU A 122 5.38 -14.23 17.77
CA LEU A 122 6.12 -14.00 16.53
C LEU A 122 5.21 -13.54 15.39
N PHE A 123 3.96 -13.98 15.35
CA PHE A 123 2.97 -13.48 14.41
C PHE A 123 2.78 -11.95 14.55
N TYR A 124 2.55 -11.44 15.78
CA TYR A 124 2.41 -10.00 15.99
C TYR A 124 3.71 -9.23 15.72
N LEU A 125 4.84 -9.78 16.16
CA LEU A 125 6.16 -9.18 15.86
C LEU A 125 6.40 -9.11 14.35
N GLY A 126 6.06 -10.18 13.62
CA GLY A 126 6.16 -10.23 12.17
C GLY A 126 5.37 -9.11 11.48
N LEU A 127 4.12 -8.87 11.88
CA LEU A 127 3.31 -7.78 11.34
C LEU A 127 3.93 -6.40 11.59
N VAL A 128 4.47 -6.16 12.79
CA VAL A 128 5.14 -4.89 13.14
C VAL A 128 6.41 -4.71 12.30
N LEU A 129 7.22 -5.75 12.15
CA LEU A 129 8.45 -5.70 11.35
C LEU A 129 8.12 -5.44 9.87
N ILE A 130 7.16 -6.16 9.29
CA ILE A 130 6.78 -5.96 7.88
C ILE A 130 6.26 -4.53 7.65
N ALA A 131 5.37 -4.03 8.51
CA ALA A 131 4.86 -2.67 8.39
C ALA A 131 5.98 -1.62 8.47
N SER A 132 6.91 -1.78 9.42
CA SER A 132 8.04 -0.87 9.62
C SER A 132 9.04 -0.90 8.45
N GLY A 133 9.39 -2.11 8.00
CA GLY A 133 10.29 -2.30 6.87
C GLY A 133 9.71 -1.80 5.54
N THR A 134 8.41 -2.04 5.30
CA THR A 134 7.72 -1.54 4.10
C THR A 134 7.63 -0.01 4.14
N GLY A 135 7.36 0.58 5.29
CA GLY A 135 7.40 2.03 5.47
C GLY A 135 8.75 2.63 5.08
N LEU A 136 9.84 1.95 5.45
CA LEU A 136 11.19 2.41 5.11
C LEU A 136 11.56 2.15 3.64
N LEU A 137 11.04 1.11 3.00
CA LEU A 137 11.41 0.72 1.63
C LEU A 137 10.55 1.42 0.57
N LYS A 138 9.23 1.38 0.71
CA LYS A 138 8.25 1.61 -0.36
C LYS A 138 8.37 2.97 -1.06
N GLY A 139 8.45 4.06 -0.32
CA GLY A 139 8.59 5.40 -0.91
C GLY A 139 9.97 5.60 -1.54
N ASN A 140 10.99 5.10 -0.89
CA ASN A 140 12.39 5.36 -1.20
C ASN A 140 12.87 4.65 -2.47
N ILE A 141 12.37 3.44 -2.75
CA ILE A 141 12.72 2.73 -3.97
C ILE A 141 12.16 3.44 -5.22
N SER A 142 10.98 4.03 -5.13
CA SER A 142 10.39 4.82 -6.23
C SER A 142 11.21 6.08 -6.52
N VAL A 143 11.76 6.72 -5.50
CA VAL A 143 12.68 7.87 -5.66
C VAL A 143 13.97 7.44 -6.37
N LEU A 144 14.49 6.25 -6.07
CA LEU A 144 15.67 5.70 -6.76
C LEU A 144 15.42 5.48 -8.25
N VAL A 145 14.19 5.08 -8.66
CA VAL A 145 13.83 4.99 -10.08
C VAL A 145 14.00 6.35 -10.77
N GLY A 146 13.49 7.42 -10.17
CA GLY A 146 13.63 8.77 -10.72
C GLY A 146 15.09 9.22 -10.87
N LYS A 147 15.98 8.80 -9.96
CA LYS A 147 17.41 9.13 -10.00
C LYS A 147 18.21 8.39 -11.08
N LEU A 148 17.61 7.44 -11.81
CA LEU A 148 18.24 6.78 -12.95
C LEU A 148 18.20 7.63 -14.23
N TYR A 149 17.38 8.67 -14.25
CA TYR A 149 17.12 9.52 -15.42
C TYR A 149 17.48 10.96 -15.13
N ALA A 150 17.98 11.66 -16.16
CA ALA A 150 18.09 13.12 -16.11
C ALA A 150 16.68 13.75 -16.03
N PRO A 151 16.54 14.98 -15.49
CA PRO A 151 15.24 15.63 -15.35
C PRO A 151 14.45 15.78 -16.65
N ASP A 152 15.14 15.89 -17.77
CA ASP A 152 14.64 16.07 -19.15
C ASP A 152 14.65 14.79 -19.99
N ASP A 153 15.02 13.65 -19.40
CA ASP A 153 15.06 12.37 -20.14
C ASP A 153 13.64 11.90 -20.45
N VAL A 154 13.29 11.90 -21.73
CA VAL A 154 11.97 11.48 -22.27
C VAL A 154 11.61 10.02 -21.93
N ARG A 155 12.60 9.19 -21.57
CA ARG A 155 12.39 7.78 -21.19
C ARG A 155 11.91 7.62 -19.75
N ARG A 156 11.97 8.66 -18.94
CA ARG A 156 11.67 8.60 -17.50
C ARG A 156 10.27 8.05 -17.22
N ASP A 157 9.25 8.55 -17.92
CA ASP A 157 7.85 8.13 -17.72
C ASP A 157 7.64 6.67 -18.15
N ALA A 158 8.25 6.25 -19.26
CA ALA A 158 8.23 4.84 -19.68
C ALA A 158 8.96 3.94 -18.68
N GLY A 159 10.05 4.41 -18.07
CA GLY A 159 10.76 3.72 -17.00
C GLY A 159 9.90 3.50 -15.75
N TYR A 160 9.14 4.52 -15.34
CA TYR A 160 8.15 4.36 -14.26
C TYR A 160 7.02 3.39 -14.63
N SER A 161 6.59 3.37 -15.90
CA SER A 161 5.57 2.43 -16.37
C SER A 161 6.07 0.99 -16.30
N LEU A 162 7.31 0.73 -16.70
CA LEU A 162 7.94 -0.58 -16.53
C LEU A 162 8.07 -0.96 -15.05
N TYR A 163 8.52 -0.05 -14.22
CA TYR A 163 8.60 -0.28 -12.76
C TYR A 163 7.23 -0.64 -12.17
N TYR A 164 6.16 0.06 -12.57
CA TYR A 164 4.79 -0.22 -12.15
C TYR A 164 4.30 -1.60 -12.63
N MET A 165 4.73 -2.04 -13.82
CA MET A 165 4.46 -3.40 -14.29
C MET A 165 5.12 -4.45 -13.38
N GLY A 166 6.34 -4.19 -12.87
CA GLY A 166 7.00 -5.05 -11.88
C GLY A 166 6.19 -5.22 -10.60
N ILE A 167 5.63 -4.11 -10.07
CA ILE A 167 4.72 -4.10 -8.91
C ILE A 167 3.56 -5.08 -9.14
N ASN A 168 2.86 -4.94 -10.27
CA ASN A 168 1.67 -5.74 -10.56
C ASN A 168 2.01 -7.19 -10.92
N THR A 169 3.16 -7.46 -11.52
CA THR A 169 3.64 -8.82 -11.76
C THR A 169 3.86 -9.55 -10.43
N GLY A 170 4.53 -8.92 -9.46
CA GLY A 170 4.69 -9.47 -8.12
C GLY A 170 3.36 -9.71 -7.42
N ALA A 171 2.45 -8.72 -7.47
CA ALA A 171 1.11 -8.81 -6.89
C ALA A 171 0.23 -9.89 -7.53
N PHE A 172 0.41 -10.16 -8.83
CA PHE A 172 -0.31 -11.22 -9.54
C PHE A 172 0.18 -12.61 -9.16
N ILE A 173 1.49 -12.83 -9.15
CA ILE A 173 2.07 -14.16 -8.92
C ILE A 173 1.96 -14.57 -7.44
N ALA A 174 2.06 -13.62 -6.53
CA ALA A 174 2.17 -13.88 -5.09
C ALA A 174 1.00 -14.69 -4.50
N PRO A 175 -0.27 -14.27 -4.65
CA PRO A 175 -1.38 -15.03 -4.08
C PRO A 175 -1.55 -16.41 -4.73
N LEU A 176 -1.14 -16.57 -5.98
CA LEU A 176 -1.18 -17.88 -6.65
C LEU A 176 -0.23 -18.88 -5.95
N VAL A 177 0.99 -18.45 -5.67
CA VAL A 177 1.99 -19.29 -5.00
C VAL A 177 1.65 -19.49 -3.53
N THR A 178 1.48 -18.40 -2.79
CA THR A 178 1.26 -18.46 -1.34
C THR A 178 -0.09 -19.09 -0.99
N GLY A 179 -1.14 -18.83 -1.79
CA GLY A 179 -2.44 -19.45 -1.63
C GLY A 179 -2.40 -20.95 -1.91
N TRP A 180 -1.66 -21.38 -2.94
CA TRP A 180 -1.49 -22.82 -3.22
C TRP A 180 -0.78 -23.50 -2.05
N LEU A 181 0.28 -22.94 -1.52
CA LEU A 181 1.01 -23.49 -0.36
C LEU A 181 0.13 -23.52 0.90
N ALA A 182 -0.68 -22.51 1.14
CA ALA A 182 -1.45 -22.40 2.38
C ALA A 182 -2.77 -23.20 2.35
N GLN A 183 -3.45 -23.26 1.20
CA GLN A 183 -4.85 -23.70 1.15
C GLN A 183 -5.12 -24.90 0.24
N SER A 184 -4.16 -25.33 -0.64
CA SER A 184 -4.46 -26.42 -1.56
C SER A 184 -4.36 -27.78 -0.90
N ASP A 185 -5.33 -28.66 -1.18
CA ASP A 185 -5.31 -30.04 -0.69
C ASP A 185 -4.15 -30.85 -1.28
N ALA A 186 -3.74 -30.51 -2.52
CA ALA A 186 -2.59 -31.14 -3.17
C ALA A 186 -1.29 -30.89 -2.39
N PHE A 187 -1.05 -29.66 -1.95
CA PHE A 187 0.15 -29.34 -1.15
C PHE A 187 0.05 -29.93 0.26
N ARG A 188 -1.12 -29.92 0.89
CA ARG A 188 -1.34 -30.57 2.19
C ARG A 188 -1.09 -32.08 2.11
N GLY A 189 -1.53 -32.73 1.04
CA GLY A 189 -1.22 -34.14 0.78
C GLY A 189 0.29 -34.39 0.63
N MET A 190 0.99 -33.49 -0.07
CA MET A 190 2.46 -33.54 -0.19
C MET A 190 3.15 -33.38 1.18
N LEU A 191 2.74 -32.40 2.01
CA LEU A 191 3.27 -32.22 3.37
C LEU A 191 3.10 -33.50 4.20
N SER A 192 1.91 -34.09 4.19
CA SER A 192 1.64 -35.33 4.90
C SER A 192 2.54 -36.48 4.44
N SER A 193 2.75 -36.61 3.11
CA SER A 193 3.64 -37.65 2.57
C SER A 193 5.12 -37.46 2.94
N MET A 194 5.53 -36.22 3.23
CA MET A 194 6.88 -35.88 3.71
C MET A 194 7.01 -35.95 5.24
N GLY A 195 5.93 -36.31 5.96
CA GLY A 195 5.91 -36.37 7.43
C GLY A 195 5.72 -35.04 8.14
N PHE A 196 5.36 -33.98 7.42
CA PHE A 196 4.99 -32.70 8.02
C PHE A 196 3.50 -32.65 8.38
N SER A 197 3.16 -31.87 9.40
CA SER A 197 1.78 -31.59 9.77
C SER A 197 1.09 -30.75 8.67
N VAL A 198 -0.13 -31.12 8.31
CA VAL A 198 -0.94 -30.39 7.32
C VAL A 198 -1.33 -29.00 7.79
N GLU A 199 -1.44 -28.79 9.10
CA GLU A 199 -1.73 -27.51 9.73
C GLU A 199 -0.59 -26.50 9.49
N SER A 200 0.63 -26.98 9.23
CA SER A 200 1.79 -26.13 8.93
C SER A 200 1.68 -25.45 7.56
N SER A 201 0.73 -25.80 6.70
CA SER A 201 0.59 -25.28 5.34
C SER A 201 0.55 -23.73 5.26
N TRP A 202 -0.10 -23.06 6.22
CA TRP A 202 -0.13 -21.60 6.31
C TRP A 202 1.26 -21.00 6.47
N HIS A 203 2.11 -21.62 7.29
CA HIS A 203 3.47 -21.16 7.57
C HIS A 203 4.39 -21.34 6.35
N TRP A 204 4.14 -22.34 5.50
CA TRP A 204 4.79 -22.47 4.20
C TRP A 204 4.41 -21.34 3.25
N GLY A 205 3.13 -20.93 3.24
CA GLY A 205 2.69 -19.75 2.49
C GLY A 205 3.39 -18.46 2.94
N PHE A 206 3.50 -18.22 4.25
CA PHE A 206 4.25 -17.08 4.79
C PHE A 206 5.75 -17.20 4.55
N GLY A 207 6.31 -18.41 4.62
CA GLY A 207 7.71 -18.69 4.32
C GLY A 207 8.07 -18.37 2.86
N ALA A 208 7.18 -18.64 1.92
CA ALA A 208 7.37 -18.24 0.52
C ALA A 208 7.50 -16.73 0.34
N ALA A 209 6.79 -15.94 1.14
CA ALA A 209 6.95 -14.49 1.16
C ALA A 209 8.35 -14.07 1.66
N ALA A 210 8.90 -14.77 2.68
CA ALA A 210 10.27 -14.55 3.14
C ALA A 210 11.30 -14.87 2.05
N VAL A 211 11.13 -15.98 1.32
CA VAL A 211 11.97 -16.35 0.18
C VAL A 211 11.90 -15.30 -0.93
N GLY A 212 10.70 -14.82 -1.26
CA GLY A 212 10.53 -13.73 -2.22
C GLY A 212 11.32 -12.49 -1.83
N MET A 213 11.22 -12.05 -0.56
CA MET A 213 11.98 -10.89 -0.09
C MET A 213 13.49 -11.14 -0.10
N PHE A 214 13.94 -12.34 0.23
CA PHE A 214 15.33 -12.74 0.11
C PHE A 214 15.83 -12.60 -1.33
N CYS A 215 15.08 -13.11 -2.33
CA CYS A 215 15.40 -12.93 -3.75
C CYS A 215 15.49 -11.44 -4.13
N GLY A 216 14.58 -10.61 -3.61
CA GLY A 216 14.62 -9.16 -3.80
C GLY A 216 15.89 -8.52 -3.24
N LEU A 217 16.32 -8.90 -2.05
CA LEU A 217 17.55 -8.41 -1.42
C LEU A 217 18.81 -8.85 -2.18
N VAL A 218 18.86 -10.11 -2.64
CA VAL A 218 19.95 -10.60 -3.49
C VAL A 218 20.01 -9.79 -4.79
N GLN A 219 18.88 -9.62 -5.47
CA GLN A 219 18.79 -8.82 -6.69
C GLN A 219 19.25 -7.37 -6.47
N TYR A 220 18.81 -6.75 -5.35
CA TYR A 220 19.18 -5.38 -5.00
C TYR A 220 20.69 -5.25 -4.75
N THR A 221 21.26 -6.19 -4.03
CA THR A 221 22.69 -6.21 -3.67
C THR A 221 23.57 -6.40 -4.91
N LEU A 222 23.27 -7.41 -5.74
CA LEU A 222 24.01 -7.71 -6.95
C LEU A 222 23.91 -6.59 -8.00
N GLY A 223 22.73 -5.97 -8.09
CA GLY A 223 22.45 -4.86 -9.00
C GLY A 223 22.88 -3.49 -8.48
N GLY A 224 23.32 -3.39 -7.22
CA GLY A 224 23.65 -2.13 -6.55
C GLY A 224 24.71 -1.28 -7.26
N LYS A 225 25.58 -1.90 -8.06
CA LYS A 225 26.58 -1.19 -8.89
C LYS A 225 25.96 -0.36 -10.04
N TYR A 226 24.72 -0.63 -10.42
CA TYR A 226 24.01 0.06 -11.49
C TYR A 226 23.10 1.19 -10.96
N LEU A 227 23.01 1.37 -9.64
CA LEU A 227 22.21 2.41 -9.02
C LEU A 227 23.02 3.69 -8.84
N ALA A 228 22.33 4.85 -8.88
CA ALA A 228 22.94 6.15 -8.70
C ALA A 228 23.70 6.26 -7.37
N ALA A 229 24.89 6.84 -7.40
CA ALA A 229 25.74 7.01 -6.22
C ALA A 229 25.12 7.95 -5.18
N ASP A 230 24.39 8.98 -5.63
CA ASP A 230 23.75 10.01 -4.80
C ASP A 230 22.80 9.46 -3.73
N GLY A 231 22.25 8.26 -3.92
CA GLY A 231 21.37 7.64 -2.94
C GLY A 231 22.07 6.96 -1.76
N ARG A 232 23.41 6.95 -1.72
CA ARG A 232 24.17 6.25 -0.67
C ARG A 232 24.21 6.97 0.66
N HIS A 233 24.18 8.30 0.63
CA HIS A 233 24.32 9.15 1.82
C HIS A 233 23.08 9.99 2.05
N PRO A 234 22.76 10.32 3.31
CA PRO A 234 21.66 11.22 3.62
C PRO A 234 21.93 12.65 3.13
N ILE A 235 20.86 13.39 2.84
CA ILE A 235 20.92 14.79 2.43
C ILE A 235 21.24 15.63 3.68
N ARG A 236 22.42 16.25 3.70
CA ARG A 236 22.85 17.12 4.79
C ARG A 236 22.79 18.59 4.39
N PRO A 237 22.32 19.48 5.29
CA PRO A 237 22.40 20.92 5.07
C PRO A 237 23.86 21.37 4.89
N SER A 238 24.07 22.33 4.00
CA SER A 238 25.42 22.94 3.78
C SER A 238 25.84 23.89 4.92
N ASP A 239 24.86 24.49 5.60
CA ASP A 239 25.10 25.36 6.77
C ASP A 239 25.44 24.49 8.00
N PRO A 240 26.61 24.72 8.64
CA PRO A 240 27.03 24.00 9.84
C PRO A 240 26.05 24.12 11.00
N VAL A 241 25.37 25.26 11.16
CA VAL A 241 24.40 25.49 12.24
C VAL A 241 23.13 24.66 12.00
N GLU A 242 22.63 24.61 10.75
CA GLU A 242 21.49 23.77 10.40
C GLU A 242 21.82 22.26 10.49
N ALA A 243 23.03 21.87 10.09
CA ALA A 243 23.51 20.51 10.24
C ALA A 243 23.55 20.07 11.72
N ALA A 244 24.10 20.94 12.61
CA ALA A 244 24.13 20.67 14.05
C ALA A 244 22.73 20.61 14.67
N ARG A 245 21.80 21.45 14.24
CA ARG A 245 20.38 21.38 14.65
C ARG A 245 19.71 20.07 14.20
N LEU A 246 19.98 19.62 12.98
CA LEU A 246 19.49 18.36 12.45
C LEU A 246 20.04 17.18 13.27
N ASP A 247 21.36 17.14 13.54
CA ASP A 247 21.99 16.09 14.33
C ASP A 247 21.44 16.03 15.77
N ARG A 248 21.13 17.19 16.37
CA ARG A 248 20.47 17.26 17.67
C ARG A 248 19.06 16.68 17.60
N ARG A 249 18.27 17.02 16.56
CA ARG A 249 16.92 16.48 16.37
C ARG A 249 16.95 14.96 16.18
N ILE A 250 17.86 14.45 15.33
CA ILE A 250 18.03 13.00 15.11
C ILE A 250 18.35 12.29 16.42
N ARG A 251 19.28 12.81 17.21
CA ARG A 251 19.63 12.24 18.54
C ARG A 251 18.43 12.24 19.50
N VAL A 252 17.70 13.34 19.59
CA VAL A 252 16.52 13.43 20.48
C VAL A 252 15.44 12.46 20.02
N VAL A 253 15.10 12.40 18.74
CA VAL A 253 14.11 11.46 18.19
C VAL A 253 14.57 10.02 18.44
N GLY A 254 15.84 9.72 18.20
CA GLY A 254 16.40 8.38 18.44
C GLY A 254 16.33 7.97 19.92
N LEU A 255 16.70 8.87 20.84
CA LEU A 255 16.62 8.63 22.29
C LEU A 255 15.17 8.44 22.76
N VAL A 256 14.23 9.27 22.27
CA VAL A 256 12.80 9.13 22.59
C VAL A 256 12.27 7.80 22.05
N ALA A 257 12.58 7.44 20.81
CA ALA A 257 12.17 6.16 20.23
C ALA A 257 12.74 4.97 21.03
N ALA A 258 14.03 5.01 21.38
CA ALA A 258 14.64 3.98 22.20
C ALA A 258 14.00 3.89 23.59
N ALA A 259 13.74 5.02 24.25
CA ALA A 259 13.07 5.06 25.55
C ALA A 259 11.65 4.47 25.49
N VAL A 260 10.88 4.79 24.42
CA VAL A 260 9.54 4.20 24.20
C VAL A 260 9.63 2.69 24.00
N VAL A 261 10.59 2.20 23.19
CA VAL A 261 10.78 0.75 22.99
C VAL A 261 11.15 0.07 24.30
N VAL A 262 12.10 0.62 25.07
CA VAL A 262 12.49 0.07 26.38
C VAL A 262 11.29 0.06 27.33
N LEU A 263 10.54 1.15 27.42
CA LEU A 263 9.35 1.24 28.26
C LEU A 263 8.32 0.16 27.88
N LEU A 264 8.04 -0.02 26.57
CA LEU A 264 7.12 -1.05 26.10
C LEU A 264 7.61 -2.46 26.47
N VAL A 265 8.91 -2.74 26.28
CA VAL A 265 9.50 -4.04 26.64
C VAL A 265 9.37 -4.29 28.14
N VAL A 266 9.64 -3.29 28.98
CA VAL A 266 9.50 -3.39 30.43
C VAL A 266 8.05 -3.60 30.84
N LEU A 267 7.12 -2.82 30.31
CA LEU A 267 5.68 -2.92 30.62
C LEU A 267 5.10 -4.28 30.20
N LEU A 268 5.54 -4.82 29.07
CA LEU A 268 5.16 -6.15 28.59
C LEU A 268 5.81 -7.25 29.47
N GLY A 269 7.10 -7.11 29.78
CA GLY A 269 7.84 -8.09 30.58
C GLY A 269 7.35 -8.17 32.03
N THR A 270 6.87 -7.07 32.59
CA THR A 270 6.28 -7.02 33.95
C THR A 270 4.80 -7.42 33.98
N GLY A 271 4.17 -7.66 32.82
CA GLY A 271 2.73 -7.91 32.75
C GLY A 271 1.86 -6.67 33.05
N SER A 272 2.47 -5.49 33.24
CA SER A 272 1.75 -4.24 33.49
C SER A 272 0.98 -3.74 32.27
N LEU A 273 1.38 -4.19 31.07
CA LEU A 273 0.69 -3.95 29.81
C LEU A 273 0.26 -5.28 29.22
N ALA A 274 -1.02 -5.57 29.21
CA ALA A 274 -1.55 -6.70 28.44
C ALA A 274 -1.69 -6.28 26.97
N LEU A 275 -1.18 -7.09 26.05
CA LEU A 275 -1.41 -6.91 24.61
C LEU A 275 -2.84 -7.37 24.27
N ASP A 276 -3.83 -6.54 24.61
CA ASP A 276 -5.18 -6.73 24.08
C ASP A 276 -5.27 -6.09 22.69
N PRO A 277 -5.45 -6.88 21.62
CA PRO A 277 -5.57 -6.36 20.25
C PRO A 277 -6.70 -5.35 20.08
N GLY A 278 -7.79 -5.49 20.82
CA GLY A 278 -8.92 -4.56 20.79
C GLY A 278 -8.55 -3.17 21.35
N ALA A 279 -7.87 -3.15 22.51
CA ALA A 279 -7.38 -1.91 23.11
C ALA A 279 -6.34 -1.22 22.23
N ILE A 280 -5.40 -1.99 21.65
CA ILE A 280 -4.36 -1.48 20.74
C ILE A 280 -5.01 -0.89 19.48
N SER A 281 -5.98 -1.58 18.87
CA SER A 281 -6.69 -1.09 17.70
C SER A 281 -7.50 0.17 18.01
N SER A 282 -8.13 0.24 19.18
CA SER A 282 -8.82 1.44 19.63
C SER A 282 -7.86 2.62 19.83
N GLY A 283 -6.71 2.38 20.46
CA GLY A 283 -5.66 3.39 20.60
C GLY A 283 -5.14 3.88 19.23
N PHE A 284 -4.88 2.96 18.32
CA PHE A 284 -4.46 3.28 16.95
C PHE A 284 -5.48 4.15 16.21
N LYS A 285 -6.77 3.86 16.34
CA LYS A 285 -7.85 4.69 15.78
C LYS A 285 -7.74 6.15 16.21
N TRP A 286 -7.55 6.39 17.51
CA TRP A 286 -7.44 7.75 18.04
C TRP A 286 -6.16 8.46 17.57
N VAL A 287 -5.04 7.74 17.49
CA VAL A 287 -3.78 8.27 16.94
C VAL A 287 -3.94 8.64 15.47
N LEU A 288 -4.49 7.75 14.64
CA LEU A 288 -4.73 8.00 13.22
C LEU A 288 -5.68 9.18 13.00
N MET A 289 -6.76 9.24 13.78
CA MET A 289 -7.71 10.35 13.74
C MET A 289 -7.05 11.66 14.19
N GLY A 290 -6.28 11.64 15.27
CA GLY A 290 -5.55 12.80 15.78
C GLY A 290 -4.54 13.34 14.76
N ILE A 291 -3.76 12.47 14.12
CA ILE A 291 -2.83 12.86 13.04
C ILE A 291 -3.61 13.49 11.89
N THR A 292 -4.69 12.85 11.44
CA THR A 292 -5.47 13.32 10.28
C THR A 292 -6.13 14.67 10.57
N VAL A 293 -6.88 14.75 11.65
CA VAL A 293 -7.60 16.00 12.03
C VAL A 293 -6.60 17.10 12.35
N GLY A 294 -5.57 16.81 13.14
CA GLY A 294 -4.53 17.78 13.50
C GLY A 294 -3.78 18.32 12.27
N PHE A 295 -3.45 17.44 11.33
CA PHE A 295 -2.81 17.84 10.07
C PHE A 295 -3.70 18.79 9.25
N PHE A 296 -4.97 18.46 9.01
CA PHE A 296 -5.87 19.30 8.23
C PHE A 296 -6.28 20.57 8.98
N ALA A 297 -6.43 20.52 10.29
CA ALA A 297 -6.64 21.70 11.11
C ALA A 297 -5.47 22.69 10.97
N TRP A 298 -4.23 22.22 11.09
CA TRP A 298 -3.04 23.02 10.84
C TRP A 298 -3.00 23.54 9.40
N LEU A 299 -3.23 22.67 8.40
CA LEU A 299 -3.17 23.00 6.99
C LEU A 299 -4.14 24.14 6.62
N LEU A 300 -5.38 24.07 7.11
CA LEU A 300 -6.43 25.02 6.75
C LEU A 300 -6.41 26.31 7.61
N SER A 301 -5.98 26.23 8.89
CA SER A 301 -5.97 27.36 9.81
C SER A 301 -4.69 28.20 9.75
N SER A 302 -3.61 27.68 9.19
CA SER A 302 -2.32 28.37 9.14
C SER A 302 -2.40 29.67 8.32
N ARG A 303 -1.88 30.76 8.91
CA ARG A 303 -1.87 32.11 8.32
C ARG A 303 -0.76 32.33 7.29
N GLN A 304 0.11 31.35 7.10
CA GLN A 304 1.24 31.43 6.17
C GLN A 304 0.86 31.31 4.68
N TRP A 305 -0.37 30.90 4.38
CA TRP A 305 -0.84 30.66 3.02
C TRP A 305 -1.38 31.93 2.38
N THR A 306 -1.00 32.14 1.12
CA THR A 306 -1.67 33.13 0.24
C THR A 306 -3.10 32.68 -0.03
N SER A 307 -3.96 33.59 -0.49
CA SER A 307 -5.34 33.27 -0.86
C SER A 307 -5.43 32.17 -1.93
N ALA A 308 -4.54 32.22 -2.94
CA ALA A 308 -4.47 31.20 -4.00
C ALA A 308 -4.00 29.82 -3.46
N GLU A 309 -2.98 29.80 -2.59
CA GLU A 309 -2.53 28.56 -1.94
C GLU A 309 -3.63 27.94 -1.08
N ARG A 310 -4.34 28.76 -0.30
CA ARG A 310 -5.45 28.29 0.54
C ARG A 310 -6.57 27.63 -0.29
N LYS A 311 -6.92 28.22 -1.44
CA LYS A 311 -7.88 27.63 -2.37
C LYS A 311 -7.42 26.24 -2.85
N ARG A 312 -6.14 26.11 -3.25
CA ARG A 312 -5.56 24.82 -3.66
C ARG A 312 -5.57 23.79 -2.52
N LEU A 313 -5.28 24.20 -1.28
CA LEU A 313 -5.30 23.31 -0.11
C LEU A 313 -6.71 22.85 0.27
N VAL A 314 -7.74 23.69 0.04
CA VAL A 314 -9.13 23.25 0.16
C VAL A 314 -9.45 22.15 -0.87
N VAL A 315 -9.01 22.31 -2.12
CA VAL A 315 -9.18 21.27 -3.14
C VAL A 315 -8.44 19.98 -2.76
N VAL A 316 -7.21 20.07 -2.24
CA VAL A 316 -6.46 18.93 -1.70
C VAL A 316 -7.27 18.20 -0.63
N THR A 317 -7.91 18.95 0.29
CA THR A 317 -8.76 18.37 1.35
C THR A 317 -9.97 17.63 0.78
N VAL A 318 -10.65 18.20 -0.22
CA VAL A 318 -11.78 17.54 -0.90
C VAL A 318 -11.35 16.25 -1.59
N LEU A 319 -10.22 16.29 -2.31
CA LEU A 319 -9.68 15.10 -2.99
C LEU A 319 -9.19 14.04 -1.99
N PHE A 320 -8.66 14.46 -0.83
CA PHE A 320 -8.30 13.54 0.25
C PHE A 320 -9.50 12.76 0.76
N VAL A 321 -10.61 13.43 1.05
CA VAL A 321 -11.84 12.78 1.52
C VAL A 321 -12.35 11.79 0.47
N ALA A 322 -12.38 12.20 -0.80
CA ALA A 322 -12.80 11.34 -1.90
C ALA A 322 -11.89 10.11 -2.07
N ALA A 323 -10.57 10.31 -2.00
CA ALA A 323 -9.59 9.22 -2.05
C ALA A 323 -9.74 8.28 -0.84
N THR A 324 -9.99 8.81 0.35
CA THR A 324 -10.22 8.00 1.57
C THR A 324 -11.45 7.10 1.39
N ILE A 325 -12.56 7.63 0.88
CA ILE A 325 -13.77 6.85 0.61
C ILE A 325 -13.51 5.79 -0.46
N PHE A 326 -12.78 6.14 -1.51
CA PHE A 326 -12.39 5.18 -2.53
C PHE A 326 -11.57 4.03 -1.93
N TRP A 327 -10.52 4.33 -1.20
CA TRP A 327 -9.65 3.32 -0.59
C TRP A 327 -10.35 2.52 0.50
N MET A 328 -11.30 3.10 1.24
CA MET A 328 -12.13 2.38 2.20
C MET A 328 -12.93 1.23 1.54
N ALA A 329 -13.43 1.44 0.34
CA ALA A 329 -14.13 0.40 -0.38
C ALA A 329 -13.16 -0.55 -1.11
N TYR A 330 -12.16 -0.02 -1.83
CA TYR A 330 -11.19 -0.80 -2.59
C TYR A 330 -10.39 -1.78 -1.73
N GLU A 331 -9.90 -1.34 -0.58
CA GLU A 331 -9.09 -2.15 0.34
C GLU A 331 -9.87 -3.28 1.03
N GLN A 332 -11.20 -3.32 0.91
CA GLN A 332 -12.01 -4.47 1.32
C GLN A 332 -11.72 -5.73 0.50
N ALA A 333 -11.05 -5.60 -0.64
CA ALA A 333 -10.55 -6.74 -1.41
C ALA A 333 -9.74 -7.72 -0.56
N GLY A 334 -8.87 -7.22 0.33
CA GLY A 334 -8.04 -8.05 1.19
C GLY A 334 -8.70 -8.48 2.51
N SER A 335 -9.89 -8.01 2.83
CA SER A 335 -10.63 -8.33 4.07
C SER A 335 -12.02 -8.89 3.78
N THR A 336 -13.04 -8.04 3.68
CA THR A 336 -14.45 -8.45 3.50
C THR A 336 -14.67 -9.32 2.27
N LEU A 337 -14.11 -8.93 1.10
CA LEU A 337 -14.27 -9.69 -0.13
C LEU A 337 -13.43 -10.98 -0.13
N ASN A 338 -12.31 -11.01 0.58
CA ASN A 338 -11.50 -12.20 0.75
C ASN A 338 -12.23 -13.25 1.63
N LEU A 339 -12.88 -12.79 2.72
CA LEU A 339 -13.75 -13.64 3.54
C LEU A 339 -14.98 -14.14 2.73
N PHE A 340 -15.56 -13.27 1.90
CA PHE A 340 -16.65 -13.68 1.01
C PHE A 340 -16.21 -14.72 -0.02
N ALA A 341 -15.01 -14.60 -0.57
CA ALA A 341 -14.40 -15.57 -1.45
C ALA A 341 -14.24 -16.94 -0.79
N GLU A 342 -13.80 -16.98 0.46
CA GLU A 342 -13.60 -18.23 1.21
C GLU A 342 -14.93 -18.87 1.61
N ARG A 343 -15.85 -18.07 2.17
CA ARG A 343 -17.05 -18.59 2.86
C ARG A 343 -18.26 -18.76 1.96
N SER A 344 -18.43 -17.87 0.97
CA SER A 344 -19.68 -17.74 0.20
C SER A 344 -19.55 -18.06 -1.30
N THR A 345 -18.31 -18.25 -1.80
CA THR A 345 -18.08 -18.47 -3.24
C THR A 345 -17.81 -19.94 -3.54
N ASN A 346 -18.30 -20.44 -4.67
CA ASN A 346 -17.98 -21.77 -5.17
C ASN A 346 -16.59 -21.75 -5.85
N ASN A 347 -15.55 -22.09 -5.09
CA ASN A 347 -14.16 -22.04 -5.55
C ASN A 347 -13.79 -23.28 -6.38
N VAL A 348 -14.56 -23.56 -7.42
CA VAL A 348 -14.33 -24.67 -8.37
C VAL A 348 -14.29 -24.12 -9.78
N LEU A 349 -13.23 -24.41 -10.52
CA LEU A 349 -13.06 -24.05 -11.93
C LEU A 349 -12.73 -25.32 -12.72
N LEU A 350 -13.52 -25.61 -13.75
CA LEU A 350 -13.35 -26.81 -14.61
C LEU A 350 -13.26 -28.13 -13.80
N GLY A 351 -14.02 -28.22 -12.71
CA GLY A 351 -14.04 -29.41 -11.83
C GLY A 351 -12.90 -29.48 -10.80
N HIS A 352 -11.99 -28.51 -10.78
CA HIS A 352 -10.89 -28.44 -9.82
C HIS A 352 -11.12 -27.33 -8.79
N ALA A 353 -10.96 -27.67 -7.51
CA ALA A 353 -11.00 -26.70 -6.43
C ALA A 353 -9.75 -25.81 -6.46
N PHE A 354 -9.90 -24.52 -6.17
CA PHE A 354 -8.80 -23.58 -6.09
C PHE A 354 -8.87 -22.72 -4.81
N PRO A 355 -7.72 -22.25 -4.30
CA PRO A 355 -7.64 -21.42 -3.09
C PRO A 355 -8.37 -20.08 -3.22
N ALA A 356 -9.13 -19.68 -2.18
CA ALA A 356 -9.77 -18.37 -2.14
C ALA A 356 -8.76 -17.20 -2.24
N ALA A 357 -7.55 -17.37 -1.72
CA ALA A 357 -6.49 -16.39 -1.84
C ALA A 357 -6.16 -16.01 -3.30
N TRP A 358 -6.44 -16.89 -4.28
CA TRP A 358 -6.17 -16.63 -5.71
C TRP A 358 -6.97 -15.44 -6.26
N TYR A 359 -8.12 -15.12 -5.69
CA TYR A 359 -8.86 -13.91 -6.11
C TYR A 359 -8.07 -12.62 -5.91
N GLN A 360 -7.10 -12.60 -4.97
CA GLN A 360 -6.24 -11.44 -4.75
C GLN A 360 -5.28 -11.15 -5.92
N SER A 361 -5.10 -12.12 -6.84
CA SER A 361 -4.33 -11.92 -8.08
C SER A 361 -5.14 -11.20 -9.17
N VAL A 362 -6.48 -11.26 -9.12
CA VAL A 362 -7.35 -10.74 -10.20
C VAL A 362 -7.21 -9.22 -10.39
N PRO A 363 -7.19 -8.39 -9.33
CA PRO A 363 -6.97 -6.95 -9.51
C PRO A 363 -5.65 -6.63 -10.22
N ALA A 364 -4.56 -7.27 -9.82
CA ALA A 364 -3.25 -7.04 -10.43
C ALA A 364 -3.21 -7.45 -11.92
N LEU A 365 -3.86 -8.56 -12.28
CA LEU A 365 -4.04 -8.97 -13.67
C LEU A 365 -4.78 -7.90 -14.47
N PHE A 366 -5.89 -7.39 -13.93
CA PHE A 366 -6.65 -6.35 -14.61
C PHE A 366 -5.88 -5.04 -14.75
N VAL A 367 -5.07 -4.66 -13.76
CA VAL A 367 -4.19 -3.48 -13.89
C VAL A 367 -3.20 -3.70 -15.05
N ILE A 368 -2.55 -4.87 -15.15
CA ILE A 368 -1.61 -5.18 -16.23
C ILE A 368 -2.30 -5.05 -17.61
N VAL A 369 -3.51 -5.57 -17.73
CA VAL A 369 -4.27 -5.56 -19.00
C VAL A 369 -4.80 -4.17 -19.34
N PHE A 370 -5.37 -3.46 -18.38
CA PHE A 370 -6.15 -2.25 -18.65
C PHE A 370 -5.38 -0.93 -18.47
N ALA A 371 -4.22 -0.91 -17.79
CA ALA A 371 -3.47 0.34 -17.60
C ALA A 371 -3.10 1.01 -18.94
N GLY A 372 -2.61 0.23 -19.90
CA GLY A 372 -2.31 0.72 -21.26
C GLY A 372 -3.56 1.22 -22.01
N VAL A 373 -4.69 0.52 -21.86
CA VAL A 373 -5.97 0.90 -22.48
C VAL A 373 -6.43 2.25 -21.94
N PHE A 374 -6.43 2.45 -20.62
CA PHE A 374 -6.81 3.72 -20.01
C PHE A 374 -5.85 4.86 -20.40
N ALA A 375 -4.54 4.59 -20.48
CA ALA A 375 -3.58 5.60 -20.95
C ALA A 375 -3.92 6.06 -22.38
N VAL A 376 -4.23 5.13 -23.29
CA VAL A 376 -4.64 5.45 -24.66
C VAL A 376 -5.99 6.21 -24.70
N ILE A 377 -6.98 5.83 -23.86
CA ILE A 377 -8.25 6.54 -23.75
C ILE A 377 -8.02 8.01 -23.37
N TRP A 378 -7.23 8.25 -22.30
CA TRP A 378 -6.96 9.62 -21.84
C TRP A 378 -6.22 10.47 -22.89
N LEU A 379 -5.29 9.88 -23.63
CA LEU A 379 -4.58 10.55 -24.73
C LEU A 379 -5.53 10.89 -25.89
N ARG A 380 -6.39 9.95 -26.32
CA ARG A 380 -7.32 10.15 -27.43
C ARG A 380 -8.41 11.19 -27.13
N LEU A 381 -8.81 11.33 -25.88
CA LEU A 381 -9.78 12.34 -25.47
C LEU A 381 -9.24 13.78 -25.62
N GLY A 382 -7.93 14.01 -25.59
CA GLY A 382 -7.29 15.29 -25.82
C GLY A 382 -7.98 16.44 -25.04
N ARG A 383 -8.59 17.40 -25.76
CA ARG A 383 -9.32 18.52 -25.14
C ARG A 383 -10.61 18.12 -24.41
N ARG A 384 -11.17 16.95 -24.68
CA ARG A 384 -12.35 16.40 -23.98
C ARG A 384 -11.97 15.56 -22.76
N ASN A 385 -10.68 15.49 -22.43
CA ASN A 385 -10.19 14.72 -21.26
C ASN A 385 -10.83 15.31 -19.98
N PRO A 386 -11.56 14.50 -19.18
CA PRO A 386 -12.19 14.96 -17.95
C PRO A 386 -11.19 15.56 -16.96
N SER A 387 -11.62 16.55 -16.18
CA SER A 387 -10.80 17.11 -15.09
C SER A 387 -10.49 16.04 -14.03
N SER A 388 -9.46 16.30 -13.21
CA SER A 388 -9.09 15.40 -12.10
C SER A 388 -10.28 15.10 -11.19
N THR A 389 -11.06 16.12 -10.83
CA THR A 389 -12.28 15.98 -10.00
C THR A 389 -13.33 15.09 -10.68
N ALA A 390 -13.52 15.22 -12.01
CA ALA A 390 -14.47 14.40 -12.76
C ALA A 390 -14.01 12.93 -12.82
N LYS A 391 -12.71 12.66 -12.96
CA LYS A 391 -12.16 11.30 -12.92
C LYS A 391 -12.31 10.67 -11.54
N PHE A 392 -12.13 11.43 -10.46
CA PHE A 392 -12.40 10.95 -9.10
C PHE A 392 -13.88 10.61 -8.90
N SER A 393 -14.80 11.44 -9.40
CA SER A 393 -16.23 11.14 -9.36
C SER A 393 -16.56 9.85 -10.13
N LEU A 394 -16.00 9.69 -11.35
CA LEU A 394 -16.16 8.47 -12.14
C LEU A 394 -15.62 7.24 -11.40
N ALA A 395 -14.46 7.35 -10.75
CA ALA A 395 -13.86 6.27 -9.96
C ALA A 395 -14.80 5.81 -8.83
N LEU A 396 -15.44 6.76 -8.13
CA LEU A 396 -16.41 6.46 -7.07
C LEU A 396 -17.69 5.80 -7.60
N PHE A 397 -18.19 6.18 -8.78
CA PHE A 397 -19.33 5.52 -9.42
C PHE A 397 -19.00 4.11 -9.89
N LEU A 398 -17.81 3.88 -10.45
CA LEU A 398 -17.34 2.53 -10.81
C LEU A 398 -17.22 1.64 -9.58
N LEU A 399 -16.71 2.19 -8.51
CA LEU A 399 -16.61 1.49 -7.22
C LEU A 399 -18.00 1.18 -6.63
N ALA A 400 -18.94 2.13 -6.70
CA ALA A 400 -20.32 1.89 -6.30
C ALA A 400 -20.95 0.75 -7.12
N GLY A 401 -20.73 0.73 -8.43
CA GLY A 401 -21.15 -0.37 -9.32
C GLY A 401 -20.54 -1.72 -8.92
N ALA A 402 -19.26 -1.73 -8.53
CA ALA A 402 -18.57 -2.92 -8.05
C ALA A 402 -19.24 -3.53 -6.81
N PHE A 403 -19.60 -2.69 -5.84
CA PHE A 403 -20.29 -3.16 -4.62
C PHE A 403 -21.78 -3.41 -4.84
N ALA A 404 -22.43 -2.72 -5.78
CA ALA A 404 -23.80 -3.06 -6.20
C ALA A 404 -23.90 -4.49 -6.77
N ILE A 405 -22.90 -4.93 -7.53
CA ILE A 405 -22.78 -6.33 -7.97
C ILE A 405 -22.70 -7.27 -6.75
N MET A 406 -21.94 -6.89 -5.73
CA MET A 406 -21.78 -7.70 -4.52
C MET A 406 -23.05 -7.77 -3.66
N ILE A 407 -23.96 -6.79 -3.74
CA ILE A 407 -25.28 -6.86 -3.09
C ILE A 407 -26.06 -8.05 -3.66
N GLY A 408 -26.08 -8.21 -4.98
CA GLY A 408 -26.72 -9.35 -5.64
C GLY A 408 -26.10 -10.69 -5.24
N ALA A 409 -24.75 -10.75 -5.22
CA ALA A 409 -24.02 -11.94 -4.78
C ALA A 409 -24.33 -12.31 -3.33
N ALA A 410 -24.35 -11.32 -2.43
CA ALA A 410 -24.66 -11.52 -1.01
C ALA A 410 -26.12 -11.96 -0.79
N GLY A 411 -27.06 -11.41 -1.57
CA GLY A 411 -28.46 -11.83 -1.53
C GLY A 411 -28.63 -13.31 -1.92
N LEU A 412 -27.92 -13.75 -2.95
CA LEU A 412 -27.92 -15.18 -3.34
C LEU A 412 -27.22 -16.04 -2.28
N ALA A 413 -26.08 -15.61 -1.76
CA ALA A 413 -25.36 -16.34 -0.72
C ALA A 413 -26.19 -16.50 0.57
N ALA A 414 -27.03 -15.52 0.91
CA ALA A 414 -27.93 -15.57 2.06
C ALA A 414 -28.99 -16.69 1.97
N THR A 415 -29.25 -17.24 0.77
CA THR A 415 -30.12 -18.42 0.59
C THR A 415 -29.42 -19.75 0.90
N GLY A 416 -28.15 -19.72 1.32
CA GLY A 416 -27.34 -20.91 1.61
C GLY A 416 -26.61 -21.48 0.40
N VAL A 417 -26.71 -20.85 -0.78
CA VAL A 417 -26.04 -21.30 -2.01
C VAL A 417 -24.70 -20.59 -2.17
N LYS A 418 -23.62 -21.34 -2.44
CA LYS A 418 -22.34 -20.74 -2.83
C LYS A 418 -22.45 -20.12 -4.24
N VAL A 419 -22.08 -18.85 -4.34
CA VAL A 419 -22.23 -18.07 -5.58
C VAL A 419 -21.08 -18.31 -6.56
N SER A 420 -21.32 -17.99 -7.84
CA SER A 420 -20.29 -18.09 -8.89
C SER A 420 -19.07 -17.19 -8.61
N PRO A 421 -17.84 -17.62 -8.94
CA PRO A 421 -16.63 -16.78 -8.96
C PRO A 421 -16.77 -15.49 -9.75
N LEU A 422 -17.61 -15.48 -10.79
CA LEU A 422 -17.77 -14.33 -11.68
C LEU A 422 -18.29 -13.06 -10.99
N TRP A 423 -19.01 -13.18 -9.87
CA TRP A 423 -19.44 -12.03 -9.07
C TRP A 423 -18.26 -11.24 -8.53
N LEU A 424 -17.27 -11.92 -7.94
CA LEU A 424 -16.05 -11.29 -7.45
C LEU A 424 -15.19 -10.74 -8.60
N VAL A 425 -15.04 -11.51 -9.68
CA VAL A 425 -14.27 -11.09 -10.85
C VAL A 425 -14.87 -9.82 -11.48
N ALA A 426 -16.19 -9.74 -11.64
CA ALA A 426 -16.87 -8.55 -12.16
C ALA A 426 -16.74 -7.35 -11.21
N SER A 427 -16.84 -7.57 -9.90
CA SER A 427 -16.60 -6.54 -8.90
C SER A 427 -15.17 -6.00 -9.00
N TYR A 428 -14.16 -6.85 -9.03
CA TYR A 428 -12.76 -6.45 -9.15
C TYR A 428 -12.45 -5.72 -10.46
N LEU A 429 -13.12 -6.07 -11.56
CA LEU A 429 -12.98 -5.34 -12.83
C LEU A 429 -13.37 -3.88 -12.68
N LEU A 430 -14.54 -3.62 -12.11
CA LEU A 430 -15.00 -2.24 -11.89
C LEU A 430 -14.16 -1.50 -10.85
N GLN A 431 -13.69 -2.17 -9.80
CA GLN A 431 -12.77 -1.60 -8.81
C GLN A 431 -11.48 -1.14 -9.48
N VAL A 432 -10.86 -1.98 -10.32
CA VAL A 432 -9.61 -1.64 -11.04
C VAL A 432 -9.83 -0.52 -12.04
N TRP A 433 -10.95 -0.50 -12.78
CA TRP A 433 -11.26 0.63 -13.66
C TRP A 433 -11.40 1.92 -12.87
N GLY A 434 -12.00 1.87 -11.69
CA GLY A 434 -12.05 3.00 -10.77
C GLY A 434 -10.66 3.43 -10.30
N GLU A 435 -9.80 2.49 -9.93
CA GLU A 435 -8.42 2.76 -9.54
C GLU A 435 -7.62 3.45 -10.65
N LEU A 436 -7.73 2.96 -11.88
CA LEU A 436 -7.06 3.56 -13.05
C LEU A 436 -7.55 4.98 -13.38
N CYS A 437 -8.78 5.32 -12.98
CA CYS A 437 -9.28 6.70 -13.04
C CYS A 437 -8.73 7.58 -11.90
N LEU A 438 -8.44 7.01 -10.72
CA LEU A 438 -8.14 7.76 -9.51
C LEU A 438 -6.64 7.87 -9.23
N SER A 439 -5.89 6.77 -9.23
CA SER A 439 -4.53 6.73 -8.69
C SER A 439 -3.52 7.58 -9.46
N PRO A 440 -3.40 7.48 -10.81
CA PRO A 440 -2.46 8.32 -11.55
C PRO A 440 -2.82 9.81 -11.46
N VAL A 441 -4.12 10.11 -11.46
CA VAL A 441 -4.66 11.46 -11.41
C VAL A 441 -4.49 12.08 -10.02
N GLY A 442 -4.67 11.29 -8.96
CA GLY A 442 -4.53 11.74 -7.58
C GLY A 442 -3.10 12.15 -7.25
N LEU A 443 -2.13 11.32 -7.60
CA LEU A 443 -0.70 11.64 -7.42
C LEU A 443 -0.30 12.91 -8.18
N SER A 444 -0.73 13.05 -9.44
CA SER A 444 -0.50 14.24 -10.25
C SER A 444 -1.17 15.49 -9.65
N ALA A 445 -2.43 15.37 -9.22
CA ALA A 445 -3.15 16.49 -8.61
C ALA A 445 -2.48 16.95 -7.30
N MET A 446 -2.06 16.02 -6.42
CA MET A 446 -1.36 16.36 -5.18
C MET A 446 -0.07 17.12 -5.46
N SER A 447 0.73 16.70 -6.45
CA SER A 447 1.97 17.40 -6.82
C SER A 447 1.72 18.79 -7.40
N THR A 448 0.68 18.96 -8.23
CA THR A 448 0.37 20.22 -8.91
C THR A 448 -0.27 21.25 -7.99
N LEU A 449 -1.13 20.81 -7.06
CA LEU A 449 -1.84 21.70 -6.13
C LEU A 449 -0.98 22.10 -4.93
N ALA A 450 0.09 21.37 -4.66
CA ALA A 450 0.96 21.61 -3.51
C ALA A 450 1.71 22.94 -3.62
N PRO A 451 1.69 23.81 -2.57
CA PRO A 451 2.67 24.88 -2.45
C PRO A 451 4.10 24.32 -2.44
N ALA A 452 5.02 24.94 -3.17
CA ALA A 452 6.39 24.43 -3.35
C ALA A 452 7.11 24.09 -2.02
N ARG A 453 6.88 24.91 -0.98
CA ARG A 453 7.48 24.73 0.36
C ARG A 453 6.99 23.51 1.13
N ILE A 454 5.86 22.89 0.75
CA ILE A 454 5.27 21.72 1.41
C ILE A 454 4.91 20.60 0.43
N SER A 455 5.50 20.58 -0.75
CA SER A 455 5.17 19.60 -1.80
C SER A 455 5.32 18.15 -1.32
N GLY A 456 6.39 17.82 -0.60
CA GLY A 456 6.58 16.49 -0.01
C GLY A 456 5.52 16.14 1.04
N LEU A 457 5.07 17.12 1.83
CA LEU A 457 4.03 16.91 2.83
C LEU A 457 2.67 16.66 2.20
N VAL A 458 2.33 17.38 1.12
CA VAL A 458 1.09 17.17 0.36
C VAL A 458 1.10 15.82 -0.38
N MET A 459 2.26 15.37 -0.86
CA MET A 459 2.39 13.98 -1.35
C MET A 459 2.12 12.96 -0.24
N GLY A 460 2.50 13.28 1.01
CA GLY A 460 2.16 12.48 2.18
C GLY A 460 0.65 12.38 2.46
N VAL A 461 -0.15 13.37 2.04
CA VAL A 461 -1.62 13.33 2.14
C VAL A 461 -2.21 12.15 1.35
N TRP A 462 -1.61 11.80 0.22
CA TRP A 462 -2.02 10.63 -0.55
C TRP A 462 -1.87 9.32 0.25
N PHE A 463 -0.72 9.13 0.89
CA PHE A 463 -0.48 7.96 1.75
C PHE A 463 -1.35 7.98 3.00
N LEU A 464 -1.65 9.16 3.54
CA LEU A 464 -2.59 9.30 4.65
C LEU A 464 -4.02 8.90 4.24
N ALA A 465 -4.47 9.24 3.02
CA ALA A 465 -5.76 8.78 2.49
C ALA A 465 -5.83 7.25 2.36
N LEU A 466 -4.76 6.63 1.86
CA LEU A 466 -4.61 5.18 1.82
C LEU A 466 -4.64 4.57 3.23
N SER A 467 -3.92 5.15 4.18
CA SER A 467 -3.87 4.67 5.56
C SER A 467 -5.25 4.71 6.24
N VAL A 468 -5.94 5.86 6.16
CA VAL A 468 -7.29 6.02 6.75
C VAL A 468 -8.29 5.12 6.03
N GLY A 469 -8.26 5.08 4.70
CA GLY A 469 -9.13 4.22 3.90
C GLY A 469 -8.94 2.74 4.23
N SER A 470 -7.70 2.26 4.30
CA SER A 470 -7.39 0.86 4.66
C SER A 470 -7.84 0.52 6.09
N TYR A 471 -7.69 1.46 7.04
CA TYR A 471 -8.21 1.26 8.39
C TYR A 471 -9.73 1.10 8.39
N LEU A 472 -10.45 1.99 7.71
CA LEU A 472 -11.92 1.92 7.59
C LEU A 472 -12.38 0.66 6.86
N ALA A 473 -11.65 0.21 5.82
CA ALA A 473 -11.91 -1.04 5.11
C ALA A 473 -11.84 -2.26 6.02
N GLY A 474 -10.79 -2.35 6.83
CA GLY A 474 -10.65 -3.44 7.79
C GLY A 474 -11.72 -3.38 8.89
N MET A 475 -12.06 -2.18 9.36
CA MET A 475 -13.15 -2.02 10.34
C MET A 475 -14.52 -2.40 9.77
N ALA A 476 -14.78 -2.20 8.48
CA ALA A 476 -15.98 -2.71 7.83
C ALA A 476 -16.05 -4.24 7.86
N ALA A 477 -14.91 -4.93 7.79
CA ALA A 477 -14.87 -6.37 7.93
C ALA A 477 -15.20 -6.87 9.36
N SER A 478 -15.04 -6.05 10.40
CA SER A 478 -15.32 -6.47 11.78
C SER A 478 -16.82 -6.78 12.03
N VAL A 479 -17.69 -6.23 11.20
CA VAL A 479 -19.14 -6.48 11.27
C VAL A 479 -19.62 -7.57 10.30
N TYR A 480 -18.71 -8.30 9.67
CA TYR A 480 -19.01 -9.32 8.66
C TYR A 480 -19.98 -10.41 9.17
N GLU A 481 -19.85 -10.82 10.43
CA GLU A 481 -20.67 -11.88 11.04
C GLU A 481 -21.91 -11.34 11.75
N THR A 482 -21.93 -10.06 12.09
CA THR A 482 -23.00 -9.44 12.89
C THR A 482 -24.01 -8.65 12.05
N MET A 483 -23.66 -8.32 10.79
CA MET A 483 -24.51 -7.56 9.89
C MET A 483 -24.77 -8.36 8.61
N PRO A 484 -26.00 -8.36 8.06
CA PRO A 484 -26.26 -8.96 6.75
C PRO A 484 -25.32 -8.35 5.68
N LEU A 485 -24.64 -9.20 4.91
CA LEU A 485 -23.68 -8.73 3.90
C LEU A 485 -24.32 -7.83 2.83
N THR A 486 -25.59 -8.06 2.51
CA THR A 486 -26.37 -7.16 1.63
C THR A 486 -26.45 -5.76 2.20
N MET A 487 -26.64 -5.61 3.52
CA MET A 487 -26.67 -4.31 4.18
C MET A 487 -25.29 -3.66 4.20
N LEU A 488 -24.23 -4.43 4.49
CA LEU A 488 -22.85 -3.95 4.47
C LEU A 488 -22.46 -3.41 3.08
N PHE A 489 -22.69 -4.19 2.03
CA PHE A 489 -22.36 -3.78 0.65
C PHE A 489 -23.26 -2.64 0.17
N THR A 490 -24.52 -2.57 0.59
CA THR A 490 -25.40 -1.41 0.33
C THR A 490 -24.84 -0.14 0.97
N GLY A 491 -24.38 -0.22 2.22
CA GLY A 491 -23.76 0.93 2.90
C GLY A 491 -22.53 1.45 2.16
N VAL A 492 -21.65 0.55 1.70
CA VAL A 492 -20.48 0.93 0.88
C VAL A 492 -20.90 1.55 -0.45
N THR A 493 -21.86 0.93 -1.14
CA THR A 493 -22.40 1.44 -2.42
C THR A 493 -22.95 2.85 -2.25
N LEU A 494 -23.82 3.07 -1.28
CA LEU A 494 -24.44 4.37 -1.03
C LEU A 494 -23.39 5.44 -0.66
N THR A 495 -22.42 5.09 0.17
CA THR A 495 -21.32 6.00 0.53
C THR A 495 -20.53 6.43 -0.72
N ALA A 496 -20.21 5.49 -1.60
CA ALA A 496 -19.50 5.78 -2.84
C ALA A 496 -20.36 6.61 -3.83
N VAL A 497 -21.66 6.31 -3.95
CA VAL A 497 -22.60 7.10 -4.79
C VAL A 497 -22.71 8.53 -4.27
N VAL A 498 -22.95 8.72 -2.98
CA VAL A 498 -23.08 10.06 -2.37
C VAL A 498 -21.80 10.86 -2.60
N ALA A 499 -20.63 10.27 -2.31
CA ALA A 499 -19.36 10.94 -2.53
C ALA A 499 -19.13 11.27 -4.02
N GLY A 500 -19.48 10.36 -4.93
CA GLY A 500 -19.40 10.58 -6.38
C GLY A 500 -20.30 11.74 -6.84
N VAL A 501 -21.54 11.80 -6.35
CA VAL A 501 -22.49 12.90 -6.65
C VAL A 501 -21.98 14.22 -6.08
N VAL A 502 -21.52 14.25 -4.83
CA VAL A 502 -20.94 15.46 -4.23
C VAL A 502 -19.78 15.98 -5.06
N LEU A 503 -18.84 15.11 -5.46
CA LEU A 503 -17.73 15.52 -6.31
C LEU A 503 -18.21 16.02 -7.68
N LEU A 504 -19.20 15.37 -8.28
CA LEU A 504 -19.78 15.79 -9.56
C LEU A 504 -20.31 17.23 -9.47
N LEU A 505 -21.02 17.56 -8.39
CA LEU A 505 -21.53 18.91 -8.12
C LEU A 505 -20.39 19.92 -7.86
N LEU A 506 -19.29 19.48 -7.27
CA LEU A 506 -18.14 20.31 -6.95
C LEU A 506 -17.20 20.58 -8.15
N ILE A 507 -17.37 19.91 -9.32
CA ILE A 507 -16.47 20.11 -10.47
C ILE A 507 -16.38 21.59 -10.87
N LYS A 508 -17.52 22.25 -11.12
CA LYS A 508 -17.54 23.66 -11.53
C LYS A 508 -17.03 24.62 -10.44
N PRO A 509 -17.46 24.50 -9.16
CA PRO A 509 -16.89 25.28 -8.06
C PRO A 509 -15.38 25.18 -7.94
N ILE A 510 -14.83 23.95 -8.00
CA ILE A 510 -13.39 23.70 -7.91
C ILE A 510 -12.64 24.34 -9.08
N GLN A 511 -13.14 24.19 -10.30
CA GLN A 511 -12.53 24.80 -11.49
C GLN A 511 -12.50 26.34 -11.39
N ARG A 512 -13.59 26.96 -10.94
CA ARG A 512 -13.63 28.43 -10.71
C ARG A 512 -12.65 28.86 -9.62
N MET A 513 -12.56 28.10 -8.54
CA MET A 513 -11.67 28.39 -7.44
C MET A 513 -10.20 28.29 -7.82
N LEU A 514 -9.83 27.40 -8.73
CA LEU A 514 -8.46 27.23 -9.23
C LEU A 514 -8.10 28.25 -10.33
N ALA A 515 -9.08 28.79 -11.05
CA ALA A 515 -8.89 29.80 -12.10
C ALA A 515 -8.76 31.22 -11.53
N SER A 516 -9.22 31.49 -10.31
CA SER A 516 -9.15 32.75 -9.58
C SER A 516 -7.98 32.77 -8.58
#